data_4ae5d76af8f9818563dff86aaa6e88ff
#
_entry.id   4ae5d76af8f9818563dff86aaa6e88ff
#
_cell.length_a   1.000
_cell.length_b   1.000
_cell.length_c   1.000
_cell.angle_alpha   90.00
_cell.angle_beta   90.00
_cell.angle_gamma   90.00
#
_symmetry.space_group_name_H-M   'P 1'
#
loop_
_entity.id
_entity.type
_entity.pdbx_description
1 polymer ?
#
loop_
_entity_poly.entity_id
_entity_poly.type
_entity_poly.pdbx_seq_one_letter_code
_entity_poly.pdbx_strand_id
1 'polypeptide(L)' 'MIAVNSSAIRAIGYDGHTLTVEFHNSGVYDHPGVPYSVYEGLMQAPSKGTYYNRNIRGRYR' A
#
# COMPACT_ATOMS: atom_id res chain seq x y z
N MET A 1 5.56 8.80 -5.88
CA MET A 1 4.54 7.75 -5.73
C MET A 1 4.08 7.30 -7.09
N ILE A 2 3.65 6.06 -7.19
CA ILE A 2 3.20 5.49 -8.46
C ILE A 2 1.69 5.37 -8.42
N ALA A 3 1.02 5.96 -9.41
CA ALA A 3 -0.43 5.85 -9.52
C ALA A 3 -0.81 4.42 -9.90
N VAL A 4 -1.85 3.89 -9.26
CA VAL A 4 -2.31 2.52 -9.50
C VAL A 4 -3.79 2.53 -9.88
N ASN A 5 -4.20 1.46 -10.55
CA ASN A 5 -5.58 1.29 -10.96
C ASN A 5 -6.32 0.46 -9.90
N SER A 6 -6.95 1.16 -8.95
CA SER A 6 -7.65 0.53 -7.85
C SER A 6 -8.84 1.41 -7.45
N SER A 7 -9.94 0.77 -7.05
CA SER A 7 -11.10 1.52 -6.58
C SER A 7 -10.87 2.17 -5.22
N ALA A 8 -9.94 1.64 -4.43
CA ALA A 8 -9.66 2.14 -3.08
C ALA A 8 -8.39 2.98 -3.02
N ILE A 9 -7.34 2.59 -3.71
CA ILE A 9 -6.01 3.16 -3.59
C ILE A 9 -5.68 3.97 -4.83
N ARG A 10 -5.26 5.23 -4.62
CA ARG A 10 -4.90 6.13 -5.71
C ARG A 10 -3.44 5.95 -6.14
N ALA A 11 -2.53 5.88 -5.17
CA ALA A 11 -1.11 5.83 -5.45
C ALA A 11 -0.36 5.14 -4.32
N ILE A 12 0.83 4.60 -4.64
CA ILE A 12 1.66 3.87 -3.69
C ILE A 12 3.10 4.34 -3.84
N GLY A 13 3.78 4.56 -2.72
CA GLY A 13 5.20 4.90 -2.68
C GLY A 13 5.93 3.95 -1.75
N TYR A 14 7.23 3.75 -2.00
CA TYR A 14 8.05 2.86 -1.18
C TYR A 14 9.51 3.28 -1.28
N ASP A 15 10.16 3.44 -0.13
CA ASP A 15 11.57 3.86 -0.08
C ASP A 15 12.52 2.75 0.38
N GLY A 16 12.04 1.51 0.43
CA GLY A 16 12.80 0.37 0.92
C GLY A 16 12.53 0.05 2.39
N HIS A 17 11.86 0.92 3.10
CA HIS A 17 11.51 0.73 4.51
C HIS A 17 10.07 1.13 4.79
N THR A 18 9.66 2.30 4.34
CA THR A 18 8.31 2.84 4.60
C THR A 18 7.47 2.75 3.34
N LEU A 19 6.32 2.12 3.47
CA LEU A 19 5.30 2.06 2.42
C LEU A 19 4.32 3.20 2.65
N THR A 20 4.09 4.00 1.62
CA THR A 20 3.11 5.09 1.66
C THR A 20 1.96 4.74 0.74
N VAL A 21 0.75 4.78 1.26
CA VAL A 21 -0.45 4.45 0.50
C VAL A 21 -1.40 5.64 0.54
N GLU A 22 -1.76 6.13 -0.62
CA GLU A 22 -2.75 7.21 -0.76
C GLU A 22 -4.06 6.62 -1.23
N PHE A 23 -5.11 6.84 -0.45
CA PHE A 23 -6.47 6.40 -0.77
C PHE A 23 -7.24 7.49 -1.49
N HIS A 24 -8.24 7.10 -2.28
CA HIS A 24 -9.05 8.07 -3.02
C HIS A 24 -9.80 9.02 -2.09
N ASN A 25 -10.30 8.52 -0.97
CA ASN A 25 -11.17 9.31 -0.09
C ASN A 25 -10.68 9.43 1.35
N SER A 26 -9.59 8.79 1.72
CA SER A 26 -9.20 8.69 3.13
C SER A 26 -7.83 9.28 3.45
N GLY A 27 -7.15 9.87 2.46
CA GLY A 27 -5.86 10.51 2.68
C GLY A 27 -4.67 9.57 2.50
N VAL A 28 -3.55 9.95 3.10
CA VAL A 28 -2.26 9.27 2.92
C VAL A 28 -1.82 8.65 4.24
N TYR A 29 -1.37 7.40 4.19
CA TYR A 29 -0.89 6.67 5.36
C TYR A 29 0.49 6.09 5.12
N ASP A 30 1.38 6.23 6.11
CA ASP A 30 2.72 5.68 6.07
C ASP A 30 2.80 4.45 6.97
N HIS A 31 3.43 3.40 6.46
CA HIS A 31 3.64 2.16 7.20
C HIS A 31 5.14 1.85 7.24
N PRO A 32 5.81 2.10 8.37
CA PRO A 32 7.24 1.82 8.47
C PRO A 32 7.51 0.33 8.64
N GLY A 33 8.70 -0.09 8.22
CA GLY A 33 9.14 -1.47 8.44
C GLY A 33 8.51 -2.49 7.51
N VAL A 34 7.99 -2.06 6.36
CA VAL A 34 7.38 -2.96 5.38
C VAL A 34 8.48 -3.57 4.51
N PRO A 35 8.62 -4.91 4.47
CA PRO A 35 9.62 -5.53 3.60
C PRO A 35 9.22 -5.43 2.14
N TYR A 36 10.22 -5.50 1.26
CA TYR A 36 10.00 -5.37 -0.18
C TYR A 36 8.98 -6.38 -0.71
N SER A 37 8.99 -7.60 -0.18
CA SER A 37 8.08 -8.65 -0.65
C SER A 37 6.61 -8.26 -0.45
N VAL A 38 6.31 -7.56 0.63
CA VAL A 38 4.94 -7.10 0.90
C VAL A 38 4.57 -5.97 -0.06
N TYR A 39 5.47 -5.03 -0.29
CA TYR A 39 5.26 -3.98 -1.27
C TYR A 39 5.04 -4.57 -2.67
N GLU A 40 5.89 -5.51 -3.07
CA GLU A 40 5.77 -6.13 -4.39
C GLU A 40 4.45 -6.88 -4.52
N GLY A 41 4.04 -7.59 -3.49
CA GLY A 41 2.75 -8.27 -3.48
C GLY A 41 1.58 -7.31 -3.65
N LEU A 42 1.67 -6.16 -3.00
CA LEU A 42 0.64 -5.13 -3.16
C LEU A 42 0.56 -4.60 -4.59
N MET A 43 1.73 -4.33 -5.20
CA MET A 43 1.77 -3.80 -6.56
C MET A 43 1.24 -4.80 -7.58
N GLN A 44 1.36 -6.09 -7.33
CA GLN A 44 0.90 -7.14 -8.23
C GLN A 44 -0.50 -7.67 -7.89
N ALA A 45 -1.07 -7.24 -6.77
CA ALA A 45 -2.36 -7.77 -6.34
C ALA A 45 -3.47 -7.37 -7.31
N PRO A 46 -4.36 -8.33 -7.68
CA PRO A 46 -5.53 -8.01 -8.49
C PRO A 46 -6.47 -7.04 -7.78
N SER A 47 -6.60 -7.18 -6.46
CA SER A 47 -7.34 -6.25 -5.63
C SER A 47 -6.40 -5.68 -4.58
N LYS A 48 -5.92 -4.47 -4.81
CA LYS A 48 -4.96 -3.83 -3.92
C LYS A 48 -5.58 -3.47 -2.58
N GLY A 49 -6.84 -3.08 -2.58
CA GLY A 49 -7.54 -2.79 -1.33
C GLY A 49 -7.66 -4.01 -0.43
N THR A 50 -8.00 -5.16 -1.01
CA THR A 50 -8.07 -6.41 -0.26
C THR A 50 -6.70 -6.83 0.27
N TYR A 51 -5.68 -6.74 -0.56
CA TYR A 51 -4.32 -7.07 -0.14
C TYR A 51 -3.88 -6.17 1.01
N TYR A 52 -4.12 -4.88 0.89
CA TYR A 52 -3.77 -3.92 1.93
C TYR A 52 -4.45 -4.28 3.26
N ASN A 53 -5.75 -4.56 3.23
CA ASN A 53 -6.49 -4.87 4.44
C ASN A 53 -6.01 -6.17 5.11
N ARG A 54 -5.60 -7.15 4.32
CA ARG A 54 -5.18 -8.46 4.85
C ARG A 54 -3.75 -8.49 5.32
N ASN A 55 -2.86 -7.75 4.66
CA ASN A 55 -1.42 -7.93 4.86
C ASN A 55 -0.72 -6.71 5.46
N ILE A 56 -1.31 -5.54 5.40
CA ILE A 56 -0.63 -4.30 5.79
C ILE A 56 -1.35 -3.61 6.93
N ARG A 57 -2.65 -3.43 6.80
CA ARG A 57 -3.44 -2.74 7.81
C ARG A 57 -3.35 -3.46 9.15
N GLY A 58 -2.95 -2.71 10.19
CA GLY A 58 -2.84 -3.26 11.53
C GLY A 58 -1.56 -4.06 11.80
N ARG A 59 -0.76 -4.33 10.77
CA ARG A 59 0.51 -5.05 10.93
C ARG A 59 1.71 -4.12 10.95
N TYR A 60 1.67 -3.07 10.17
CA TYR A 60 2.76 -2.09 10.05
C TYR A 60 2.22 -0.73 10.38
N ARG A 61 2.87 -0.06 11.31
CA ARG A 61 2.38 1.24 11.78
C ARG A 61 3.41 2.32 11.70
#